data_547fda806471049c2651c974869ec5d2
#
_entry.id   547fda806471049c2651c974869ec5d2
#
_cell.length_a   1.000
_cell.length_b   1.000
_cell.length_c   1.000
_cell.angle_alpha   90.00
_cell.angle_beta   90.00
_cell.angle_gamma   90.00
#
_symmetry.space_group_name_H-M   'P 1'
#
loop_
_entity.id
_entity.type
_entity.pdbx_description
1 polymer ?
#
loop_
_entity_poly.entity_id
_entity_poly.type
_entity_poly.pdbx_seq_one_letter_code
_entity_poly.pdbx_strand_id
1 'polypeptide(L)'
;MAHQSDPAFRAFHALRIKGFAKVDMVADIADVSAAEAEAHLTSLLEREHAMFREARALWQITPAGKEAHRAALAADSPAEVTAALHGPYETFLGINTAFKELCGDWQLRDGQPNDHSDSTYDKAIIDRLVAMKNESVPVVAAMGEVLGRLAPYVPRLESTAKRVVAGEQNMFTGVMCGSYHDVWMELHEDLILTQGIDRAAEGSF
;
A
#
# COMPACT_ATOMS: atom_id res chain seq x y z
N MET A 1 22.56 -7.22 -1.41
CA MET A 1 21.43 -7.53 -2.32
C MET A 1 20.16 -7.52 -1.48
N ALA A 2 19.06 -6.93 -2.01
CA ALA A 2 17.76 -6.91 -1.34
C ALA A 2 17.30 -8.32 -0.97
N HIS A 3 16.70 -8.50 0.18
CA HIS A 3 15.99 -9.72 0.54
C HIS A 3 14.83 -9.93 -0.43
N GLN A 4 14.71 -11.13 -1.02
CA GLN A 4 13.69 -11.45 -2.02
C GLN A 4 12.64 -12.35 -1.42
N SER A 5 11.38 -11.89 -1.44
CA SER A 5 10.23 -12.66 -1.02
C SER A 5 9.75 -13.61 -2.13
N ASP A 6 9.31 -14.79 -1.74
CA ASP A 6 8.71 -15.77 -2.65
C ASP A 6 7.43 -15.21 -3.31
N PRO A 7 7.17 -15.45 -4.61
CA PRO A 7 5.97 -14.94 -5.29
C PRO A 7 4.65 -15.38 -4.64
N ALA A 8 4.56 -16.62 -4.12
CA ALA A 8 3.36 -17.09 -3.43
C ALA A 8 3.16 -16.35 -2.10
N PHE A 9 4.25 -16.06 -1.37
CA PHE A 9 4.17 -15.22 -0.18
C PHE A 9 3.75 -13.80 -0.53
N ARG A 10 4.29 -13.19 -1.59
CA ARG A 10 3.92 -11.82 -2.02
C ARG A 10 2.43 -11.71 -2.33
N ALA A 11 1.84 -12.70 -3.04
CA ALA A 11 0.40 -12.75 -3.31
C ALA A 11 -0.43 -12.91 -2.03
N PHE A 12 0.02 -13.75 -1.09
CA PHE A 12 -0.63 -13.91 0.21
C PHE A 12 -0.56 -12.62 1.04
N HIS A 13 0.59 -11.96 1.03
CA HIS A 13 0.81 -10.69 1.73
C HIS A 13 -0.03 -9.56 1.13
N ALA A 14 -0.13 -9.47 -0.19
CA ALA A 14 -1.00 -8.52 -0.88
C ALA A 14 -2.48 -8.68 -0.46
N LEU A 15 -2.98 -9.93 -0.40
CA LEU A 15 -4.33 -10.20 0.10
C LEU A 15 -4.47 -9.83 1.58
N ARG A 16 -3.42 -10.03 2.40
CA ARG A 16 -3.43 -9.65 3.81
C ARG A 16 -3.49 -8.13 4.00
N ILE A 17 -2.74 -7.36 3.20
CA ILE A 17 -2.76 -5.89 3.20
C ILE A 17 -4.16 -5.37 2.86
N LYS A 18 -4.78 -5.90 1.81
CA LYS A 18 -6.11 -5.45 1.34
C LYS A 18 -7.26 -5.97 2.19
N GLY A 19 -7.13 -7.15 2.78
CA GLY A 19 -8.22 -7.88 3.43
C GLY A 19 -9.28 -8.40 2.44
N PHE A 20 -9.64 -7.59 1.43
CA PHE A 20 -10.50 -7.91 0.29
C PHE A 20 -9.86 -7.39 -0.99
N ALA A 21 -9.73 -8.21 -2.03
CA ALA A 21 -9.11 -7.79 -3.28
C ALA A 21 -9.67 -8.55 -4.49
N LYS A 22 -9.61 -7.90 -5.66
CA LYS A 22 -9.68 -8.57 -6.96
C LYS A 22 -8.31 -9.17 -7.30
N VAL A 23 -8.29 -10.10 -8.24
CA VAL A 23 -7.04 -10.73 -8.72
C VAL A 23 -6.03 -9.67 -9.19
N ASP A 24 -6.50 -8.70 -10.00
CA ASP A 24 -5.64 -7.64 -10.53
C ASP A 24 -4.97 -6.80 -9.44
N MET A 25 -5.69 -6.51 -8.35
CA MET A 25 -5.14 -5.78 -7.21
C MET A 25 -4.04 -6.58 -6.50
N VAL A 26 -4.25 -7.88 -6.35
CA VAL A 26 -3.23 -8.77 -5.76
C VAL A 26 -2.02 -8.87 -6.67
N ALA A 27 -2.23 -9.01 -7.99
CA ALA A 27 -1.17 -9.07 -8.99
C ALA A 27 -0.30 -7.81 -8.96
N ASP A 28 -0.94 -6.64 -8.90
CA ASP A 28 -0.29 -5.32 -8.91
C ASP A 28 0.58 -5.09 -7.65
N ILE A 29 0.06 -5.45 -6.46
CA ILE A 29 0.80 -5.32 -5.19
C ILE A 29 1.93 -6.35 -5.11
N ALA A 30 1.65 -7.59 -5.53
CA ALA A 30 2.60 -8.69 -5.46
C ALA A 30 3.67 -8.64 -6.57
N ASP A 31 3.53 -7.77 -7.56
CA ASP A 31 4.39 -7.68 -8.75
C ASP A 31 4.53 -9.05 -9.43
N VAL A 32 3.37 -9.62 -9.78
CA VAL A 32 3.24 -10.89 -10.52
C VAL A 32 2.18 -10.74 -11.62
N SER A 33 2.12 -11.68 -12.55
CA SER A 33 1.03 -11.71 -13.54
C SER A 33 -0.33 -12.03 -12.87
N ALA A 34 -1.43 -11.60 -13.50
CA ALA A 34 -2.77 -11.92 -13.01
C ALA A 34 -3.01 -13.45 -12.93
N ALA A 35 -2.46 -14.23 -13.88
CA ALA A 35 -2.55 -15.67 -13.88
C ALA A 35 -1.81 -16.30 -12.68
N GLU A 36 -0.62 -15.81 -12.34
CA GLU A 36 0.13 -16.25 -11.16
C GLU A 36 -0.60 -15.86 -9.87
N ALA A 37 -1.12 -14.62 -9.78
CA ALA A 37 -1.90 -14.19 -8.64
C ALA A 37 -3.14 -15.08 -8.42
N GLU A 38 -3.88 -15.41 -9.49
CA GLU A 38 -5.04 -16.29 -9.42
C GLU A 38 -4.67 -17.72 -8.97
N ALA A 39 -3.57 -18.26 -9.49
CA ALA A 39 -3.07 -19.58 -9.06
C ALA A 39 -2.71 -19.60 -7.57
N HIS A 40 -2.02 -18.54 -7.07
CA HIS A 40 -1.68 -18.44 -5.66
C HIS A 40 -2.92 -18.26 -4.78
N LEU A 41 -3.89 -17.44 -5.21
CA LEU A 41 -5.16 -17.25 -4.49
C LEU A 41 -5.98 -18.56 -4.42
N THR A 42 -6.00 -19.33 -5.51
CA THR A 42 -6.62 -20.66 -5.54
C THR A 42 -5.95 -21.62 -4.54
N SER A 43 -4.62 -21.61 -4.48
CA SER A 43 -3.88 -22.40 -3.49
C SER A 43 -4.18 -21.98 -2.04
N LEU A 44 -4.40 -20.69 -1.79
CA LEU A 44 -4.83 -20.19 -0.48
C LEU A 44 -6.26 -20.64 -0.14
N LEU A 45 -7.16 -20.70 -1.12
CA LEU A 45 -8.53 -21.23 -0.95
C LEU A 45 -8.50 -22.69 -0.55
N GLU A 46 -7.71 -23.53 -1.25
CA GLU A 46 -7.56 -24.95 -0.94
C GLU A 46 -7.06 -25.22 0.49
N ARG A 47 -6.29 -24.28 1.05
CA ARG A 47 -5.78 -24.31 2.45
C ARG A 47 -6.73 -23.62 3.44
N GLU A 48 -7.88 -23.15 3.01
CA GLU A 48 -8.82 -22.37 3.83
C GLU A 48 -8.25 -21.05 4.37
N HIS A 49 -7.13 -20.56 3.80
CA HIS A 49 -6.53 -19.29 4.15
C HIS A 49 -7.18 -18.09 3.44
N ALA A 50 -7.85 -18.34 2.32
CA ALA A 50 -8.67 -17.38 1.60
C ALA A 50 -10.05 -17.95 1.27
N MET A 51 -10.99 -17.09 0.94
CA MET A 51 -12.28 -17.44 0.38
C MET A 51 -12.62 -16.52 -0.79
N PHE A 52 -13.37 -17.03 -1.75
CA PHE A 52 -13.88 -16.23 -2.85
C PHE A 52 -15.34 -15.85 -2.61
N ARG A 53 -15.64 -14.56 -2.69
CA ARG A 53 -16.98 -13.98 -2.53
C ARG A 53 -17.61 -13.76 -3.90
N GLU A 54 -18.29 -14.73 -4.44
CA GLU A 54 -18.88 -14.72 -5.79
C GLU A 54 -19.72 -13.47 -6.07
N ALA A 55 -20.61 -13.08 -5.15
CA ALA A 55 -21.50 -11.92 -5.31
C ALA A 55 -20.76 -10.57 -5.56
N ARG A 56 -19.48 -10.48 -5.21
CA ARG A 56 -18.66 -9.28 -5.36
C ARG A 56 -17.43 -9.51 -6.23
N ALA A 57 -17.21 -10.73 -6.66
CA ALA A 57 -15.98 -11.18 -7.36
C ALA A 57 -14.71 -10.76 -6.61
N LEU A 58 -14.69 -10.98 -5.28
CA LEU A 58 -13.59 -10.58 -4.40
C LEU A 58 -13.04 -11.77 -3.63
N TRP A 59 -11.73 -11.83 -3.55
CA TRP A 59 -11.00 -12.66 -2.61
C TRP A 59 -10.96 -12.01 -1.24
N GLN A 60 -11.09 -12.80 -0.19
CA GLN A 60 -11.02 -12.36 1.19
C GLN A 60 -10.10 -13.27 1.98
N ILE A 61 -9.20 -12.69 2.78
CA ILE A 61 -8.41 -13.46 3.74
C ILE A 61 -9.30 -13.95 4.90
N THR A 62 -9.12 -15.19 5.32
CA THR A 62 -9.85 -15.78 6.45
C THR A 62 -9.14 -15.49 7.78
N PRO A 63 -9.78 -15.72 8.94
CA PRO A 63 -9.08 -15.70 10.24
C PRO A 63 -7.92 -16.68 10.29
N ALA A 64 -8.09 -17.92 9.78
CA ALA A 64 -7.01 -18.91 9.67
C ALA A 64 -5.88 -18.42 8.75
N GLY A 65 -6.24 -17.76 7.64
CA GLY A 65 -5.26 -17.12 6.74
C GLY A 65 -4.46 -16.02 7.42
N LYS A 66 -5.08 -15.18 8.25
CA LYS A 66 -4.36 -14.15 9.01
C LYS A 66 -3.33 -14.75 9.98
N GLU A 67 -3.66 -15.86 10.61
CA GLU A 67 -2.74 -16.56 11.52
C GLU A 67 -1.59 -17.22 10.76
N ALA A 68 -1.90 -17.93 9.67
CA ALA A 68 -0.89 -18.53 8.79
C ALA A 68 0.04 -17.48 8.17
N HIS A 69 -0.53 -16.33 7.77
CA HIS A 69 0.25 -15.21 7.24
C HIS A 69 1.25 -14.66 8.28
N ARG A 70 0.89 -14.57 9.56
CA ARG A 70 1.80 -14.08 10.62
C ARG A 70 3.06 -14.95 10.70
N ALA A 71 2.91 -16.27 10.64
CA ALA A 71 4.03 -17.21 10.64
C ALA A 71 4.87 -17.09 9.35
N ALA A 72 4.21 -16.95 8.19
CA ALA A 72 4.89 -16.79 6.91
C ALA A 72 5.67 -15.46 6.84
N LEU A 73 5.10 -14.38 7.36
CA LEU A 73 5.75 -13.07 7.42
C LEU A 73 7.00 -13.08 8.31
N ALA A 74 6.94 -13.76 9.48
CA ALA A 74 8.09 -13.90 10.35
C ALA A 74 9.25 -14.67 9.69
N ALA A 75 8.94 -15.62 8.81
CA ALA A 75 9.94 -16.35 8.02
C ALA A 75 10.48 -15.51 6.85
N ASP A 76 9.64 -14.68 6.22
CA ASP A 76 10.01 -13.82 5.08
C ASP A 76 10.78 -12.56 5.51
N SER A 77 10.59 -12.08 6.72
CA SER A 77 11.19 -10.83 7.20
C SER A 77 12.04 -11.11 8.46
N PRO A 78 13.26 -11.66 8.30
CA PRO A 78 14.15 -11.95 9.43
C PRO A 78 14.60 -10.67 10.13
N ALA A 79 15.08 -10.80 11.38
CA ALA A 79 15.38 -9.67 12.26
C ALA A 79 16.34 -8.63 11.68
N GLU A 80 17.32 -9.07 10.85
CA GLU A 80 18.23 -8.16 10.18
C GLU A 80 17.57 -7.30 9.10
N VAL A 81 16.52 -7.81 8.43
CA VAL A 81 15.74 -7.06 7.45
C VAL A 81 14.87 -6.03 8.16
N THR A 82 14.14 -6.42 9.20
CA THR A 82 13.31 -5.50 9.97
C THR A 82 14.13 -4.41 10.64
N ALA A 83 15.30 -4.73 11.19
CA ALA A 83 16.21 -3.76 11.78
C ALA A 83 16.74 -2.76 10.73
N ALA A 84 17.06 -3.21 9.52
CA ALA A 84 17.54 -2.33 8.44
C ALA A 84 16.45 -1.39 7.90
N LEU A 85 15.16 -1.76 8.04
CA LEU A 85 14.02 -0.93 7.64
C LEU A 85 13.65 0.13 8.68
N HIS A 86 14.10 0.02 9.94
CA HIS A 86 13.64 0.88 11.02
C HIS A 86 13.90 2.38 10.76
N GLY A 87 15.12 2.76 10.39
CA GLY A 87 15.46 4.16 10.10
C GLY A 87 14.66 4.76 8.93
N PRO A 88 14.61 4.09 7.76
CA PRO A 88 13.73 4.51 6.66
C PRO A 88 12.25 4.58 7.05
N TYR A 89 11.77 3.69 7.92
CA TYR A 89 10.40 3.71 8.42
C TYR A 89 10.11 4.96 9.27
N GLU A 90 11.00 5.35 10.17
CA GLU A 90 10.84 6.58 10.95
C GLU A 90 10.77 7.82 10.05
N THR A 91 11.60 7.86 9.00
CA THR A 91 11.52 8.94 7.99
C THR A 91 10.17 8.94 7.27
N PHE A 92 9.68 7.76 6.89
CA PHE A 92 8.36 7.59 6.28
C PHE A 92 7.22 8.09 7.18
N LEU A 93 7.27 7.86 8.49
CA LEU A 93 6.24 8.34 9.44
C LEU A 93 6.12 9.86 9.45
N GLY A 94 7.22 10.59 9.35
CA GLY A 94 7.19 12.04 9.21
C GLY A 94 6.44 12.48 7.95
N ILE A 95 6.73 11.84 6.82
CA ILE A 95 6.06 12.10 5.54
C ILE A 95 4.57 11.67 5.61
N ASN A 96 4.26 10.55 6.27
CA ASN A 96 2.90 10.06 6.44
C ASN A 96 2.01 11.05 7.21
N THR A 97 2.57 11.74 8.20
CA THR A 97 1.84 12.80 8.91
C THR A 97 1.48 13.95 7.97
N ALA A 98 2.43 14.43 7.17
CA ALA A 98 2.18 15.45 6.15
C ALA A 98 1.19 14.99 5.07
N PHE A 99 1.20 13.70 4.72
CA PHE A 99 0.24 13.14 3.77
C PHE A 99 -1.19 13.14 4.30
N LYS A 100 -1.39 12.81 5.58
CA LYS A 100 -2.72 12.88 6.22
C LYS A 100 -3.30 14.30 6.17
N GLU A 101 -2.47 15.31 6.49
CA GLU A 101 -2.87 16.71 6.39
C GLU A 101 -3.23 17.09 4.95
N LEU A 102 -2.40 16.67 3.99
CA LEU A 102 -2.63 16.93 2.57
C LEU A 102 -3.93 16.29 2.05
N CYS A 103 -4.26 15.07 2.48
CA CYS A 103 -5.53 14.44 2.17
C CYS A 103 -6.71 15.20 2.79
N GLY A 104 -6.55 15.71 4.02
CA GLY A 104 -7.53 16.57 4.66
C GLY A 104 -7.80 17.84 3.86
N ASP A 105 -6.75 18.55 3.45
CA ASP A 105 -6.84 19.77 2.64
C ASP A 105 -7.46 19.51 1.25
N TRP A 106 -7.22 18.34 0.66
CA TRP A 106 -7.86 17.94 -0.59
C TRP A 106 -9.35 17.70 -0.45
N GLN A 107 -9.76 17.02 0.62
CA GLN A 107 -11.14 16.62 0.85
C GLN A 107 -11.99 17.71 1.47
N LEU A 108 -11.38 18.59 2.27
CA LEU A 108 -12.08 19.62 3.04
C LEU A 108 -11.49 21.00 2.78
N ARG A 109 -12.37 22.01 2.68
CA ARG A 109 -12.02 23.42 2.63
C ARG A 109 -12.87 24.18 3.62
N ASP A 110 -12.24 24.92 4.54
CA ASP A 110 -12.93 25.66 5.59
C ASP A 110 -13.94 24.82 6.39
N GLY A 111 -13.60 23.54 6.62
CA GLY A 111 -14.43 22.58 7.35
C GLY A 111 -15.63 22.02 6.58
N GLN A 112 -15.73 22.31 5.28
CA GLN A 112 -16.77 21.79 4.39
C GLN A 112 -16.13 20.87 3.31
N PRO A 113 -16.85 19.91 2.73
CA PRO A 113 -16.36 19.15 1.59
C PRO A 113 -15.87 20.08 0.47
N ASN A 114 -14.65 19.85 -0.02
CA ASN A 114 -14.14 20.59 -1.17
C ASN A 114 -14.87 20.16 -2.44
N ASP A 115 -15.51 21.11 -3.11
CA ASP A 115 -16.27 20.87 -4.34
C ASP A 115 -15.41 20.94 -5.61
N HIS A 116 -14.09 21.19 -5.45
CA HIS A 116 -13.12 21.29 -6.51
C HIS A 116 -13.44 22.38 -7.58
N SER A 117 -14.19 23.40 -7.22
CA SER A 117 -14.52 24.53 -8.12
C SER A 117 -13.38 25.54 -8.21
N ASP A 118 -12.50 25.64 -7.21
CA ASP A 118 -11.33 26.52 -7.20
C ASP A 118 -10.07 25.77 -7.69
N SER A 119 -9.83 25.89 -9.01
CA SER A 119 -8.67 25.26 -9.64
C SER A 119 -7.31 25.76 -9.13
N THR A 120 -7.25 26.98 -8.57
CA THR A 120 -6.01 27.52 -8.00
C THR A 120 -5.70 26.85 -6.68
N TYR A 121 -6.70 26.64 -5.84
CA TYR A 121 -6.59 25.89 -4.59
C TYR A 121 -6.18 24.44 -4.84
N ASP A 122 -6.92 23.76 -5.72
CA ASP A 122 -6.63 22.37 -6.08
C ASP A 122 -5.22 22.19 -6.63
N LYS A 123 -4.80 23.11 -7.51
CA LYS A 123 -3.45 23.11 -8.06
C LYS A 123 -2.39 23.23 -6.96
N ALA A 124 -2.58 24.10 -5.99
CA ALA A 124 -1.62 24.26 -4.90
C ALA A 124 -1.48 22.97 -4.06
N ILE A 125 -2.58 22.23 -3.85
CA ILE A 125 -2.55 20.94 -3.15
C ILE A 125 -1.85 19.88 -4.01
N ILE A 126 -2.12 19.83 -5.31
CA ILE A 126 -1.43 18.91 -6.25
C ILE A 126 0.08 19.20 -6.30
N ASP A 127 0.49 20.47 -6.31
CA ASP A 127 1.90 20.84 -6.27
C ASP A 127 2.58 20.33 -4.97
N ARG A 128 1.89 20.39 -3.82
CA ARG A 128 2.35 19.81 -2.55
C ARG A 128 2.43 18.27 -2.62
N LEU A 129 1.47 17.60 -3.27
CA LEU A 129 1.53 16.15 -3.49
C LEU A 129 2.77 15.77 -4.30
N VAL A 130 3.07 16.53 -5.37
CA VAL A 130 4.27 16.29 -6.20
C VAL A 130 5.56 16.49 -5.39
N ALA A 131 5.63 17.53 -4.56
CA ALA A 131 6.77 17.77 -3.69
C ALA A 131 6.98 16.61 -2.70
N MET A 132 5.91 16.20 -2.02
CA MET A 132 5.93 15.08 -1.07
C MET A 132 6.30 13.75 -1.76
N LYS A 133 5.77 13.48 -2.97
CA LYS A 133 6.16 12.31 -3.77
C LYS A 133 7.67 12.33 -4.07
N ASN A 134 8.23 13.49 -4.42
CA ASN A 134 9.67 13.63 -4.67
C ASN A 134 10.52 13.37 -3.41
N GLU A 135 10.00 13.70 -2.23
CA GLU A 135 10.63 13.40 -0.94
C GLU A 135 10.51 11.92 -0.55
N SER A 136 9.34 11.32 -0.75
CA SER A 136 9.05 9.94 -0.33
C SER A 136 9.69 8.88 -1.24
N VAL A 137 9.77 9.10 -2.55
CA VAL A 137 10.28 8.12 -3.52
C VAL A 137 11.70 7.63 -3.17
N PRO A 138 12.68 8.49 -2.84
CA PRO A 138 14.01 8.01 -2.43
C PRO A 138 13.96 7.14 -1.15
N VAL A 139 13.09 7.46 -0.20
CA VAL A 139 12.93 6.69 1.04
C VAL A 139 12.37 5.30 0.74
N VAL A 140 11.31 5.23 -0.08
CA VAL A 140 10.71 3.96 -0.50
C VAL A 140 11.67 3.14 -1.35
N ALA A 141 12.44 3.78 -2.24
CA ALA A 141 13.46 3.10 -3.02
C ALA A 141 14.55 2.46 -2.13
N ALA A 142 15.01 3.19 -1.10
CA ALA A 142 15.96 2.67 -0.12
C ALA A 142 15.39 1.46 0.66
N MET A 143 14.10 1.49 1.00
CA MET A 143 13.41 0.32 1.59
C MET A 143 13.39 -0.86 0.62
N GLY A 144 13.17 -0.63 -0.67
CA GLY A 144 13.20 -1.64 -1.73
C GLY A 144 14.57 -2.31 -1.89
N GLU A 145 15.67 -1.57 -1.65
CA GLU A 145 17.02 -2.12 -1.63
C GLU A 145 17.29 -3.05 -0.42
N VAL A 146 16.52 -2.92 0.63
CA VAL A 146 16.56 -3.82 1.80
C VAL A 146 15.63 -5.02 1.58
N LEU A 147 14.38 -4.77 1.18
CA LEU A 147 13.32 -5.76 1.03
C LEU A 147 12.64 -5.60 -0.33
N GLY A 148 12.95 -6.48 -1.26
CA GLY A 148 12.61 -6.37 -2.68
C GLY A 148 11.13 -6.20 -2.98
N ARG A 149 10.22 -6.77 -2.15
CA ARG A 149 8.77 -6.60 -2.33
C ARG A 149 8.28 -5.17 -2.10
N LEU A 150 9.09 -4.28 -1.52
CA LEU A 150 8.75 -2.87 -1.37
C LEU A 150 9.11 -2.03 -2.60
N ALA A 151 9.99 -2.51 -3.47
CA ALA A 151 10.42 -1.78 -4.67
C ALA A 151 9.27 -1.41 -5.64
N PRO A 152 8.24 -2.25 -5.87
CA PRO A 152 7.12 -1.94 -6.76
C PRO A 152 6.27 -0.74 -6.30
N TYR A 153 6.34 -0.32 -5.04
CA TYR A 153 5.62 0.88 -4.59
C TYR A 153 6.12 2.17 -5.26
N VAL A 154 7.40 2.25 -5.61
CA VAL A 154 7.98 3.43 -6.28
C VAL A 154 7.27 3.75 -7.60
N PRO A 155 7.26 2.87 -8.63
CA PRO A 155 6.58 3.17 -9.89
C PRO A 155 5.07 3.35 -9.72
N ARG A 156 4.44 2.71 -8.75
CA ARG A 156 3.01 2.86 -8.46
C ARG A 156 2.70 4.25 -7.90
N LEU A 157 3.49 4.77 -6.96
CA LEU A 157 3.37 6.15 -6.45
C LEU A 157 3.62 7.18 -7.56
N GLU A 158 4.63 6.97 -8.40
CA GLU A 158 4.93 7.86 -9.51
C GLU A 158 3.81 7.89 -10.57
N SER A 159 3.27 6.71 -10.91
CA SER A 159 2.19 6.57 -11.90
C SER A 159 0.90 7.24 -11.41
N THR A 160 0.51 7.00 -10.17
CA THR A 160 -0.71 7.60 -9.59
C THR A 160 -0.57 9.11 -9.44
N ALA A 161 0.59 9.63 -9.00
CA ALA A 161 0.84 11.08 -8.97
C ALA A 161 0.74 11.73 -10.36
N LYS A 162 1.25 11.09 -11.41
CA LYS A 162 1.11 11.56 -12.79
C LYS A 162 -0.36 11.67 -13.22
N ARG A 163 -1.20 10.72 -12.83
CA ARG A 163 -2.64 10.72 -13.11
C ARG A 163 -3.36 11.85 -12.38
N VAL A 164 -3.00 12.13 -11.11
CA VAL A 164 -3.52 13.29 -10.37
C VAL A 164 -3.15 14.60 -11.08
N VAL A 165 -1.90 14.76 -11.47
CA VAL A 165 -1.42 15.95 -12.22
C VAL A 165 -2.13 16.09 -13.58
N ALA A 166 -2.50 14.98 -14.22
CA ALA A 166 -3.27 14.98 -15.47
C ALA A 166 -4.76 15.34 -15.27
N GLY A 167 -5.20 15.59 -14.04
CA GLY A 167 -6.58 16.02 -13.74
C GLY A 167 -7.54 14.89 -13.37
N GLU A 168 -7.04 13.66 -13.16
CA GLU A 168 -7.86 12.56 -12.66
C GLU A 168 -8.05 12.71 -11.15
N GLN A 169 -8.98 13.57 -10.71
CA GLN A 169 -9.18 13.95 -9.31
C GLN A 169 -9.38 12.74 -8.38
N ASN A 170 -10.13 11.73 -8.83
CA ASN A 170 -10.35 10.50 -8.06
C ASN A 170 -9.05 9.72 -7.78
N MET A 171 -7.99 9.98 -8.53
CA MET A 171 -6.68 9.33 -8.33
C MET A 171 -5.87 9.91 -7.18
N PHE A 172 -6.34 10.97 -6.53
CA PHE A 172 -5.69 11.47 -5.32
C PHE A 172 -6.11 10.65 -4.09
N THR A 173 -7.38 10.76 -3.66
CA THR A 173 -7.89 10.14 -2.43
C THR A 173 -9.03 9.14 -2.64
N GLY A 174 -9.28 8.72 -3.88
CA GLY A 174 -10.28 7.69 -4.17
C GLY A 174 -9.95 6.38 -3.47
N VAL A 175 -10.97 5.59 -3.14
CA VAL A 175 -10.83 4.32 -2.40
C VAL A 175 -11.11 3.15 -3.33
N MET A 176 -10.33 2.08 -3.20
CA MET A 176 -10.45 0.84 -4.00
C MET A 176 -10.35 1.06 -5.52
N CYS A 177 -9.65 2.07 -5.97
CA CYS A 177 -9.45 2.40 -7.38
C CYS A 177 -7.97 2.49 -7.80
N GLY A 178 -7.05 2.15 -6.88
CA GLY A 178 -5.61 2.25 -7.10
C GLY A 178 -5.13 3.70 -7.13
N SER A 179 -5.75 4.59 -6.36
CA SER A 179 -5.35 5.98 -6.20
C SER A 179 -4.00 6.12 -5.48
N TYR A 180 -3.45 7.32 -5.45
CA TYR A 180 -2.25 7.62 -4.66
C TYR A 180 -2.45 7.26 -3.19
N HIS A 181 -3.63 7.61 -2.63
CA HIS A 181 -4.00 7.25 -1.25
C HIS A 181 -4.05 5.73 -1.07
N ASP A 182 -4.67 4.98 -1.99
CA ASP A 182 -4.71 3.51 -1.90
C ASP A 182 -3.30 2.92 -1.85
N VAL A 183 -2.40 3.35 -2.77
CA VAL A 183 -1.01 2.86 -2.84
C VAL A 183 -0.22 3.24 -1.58
N TRP A 184 -0.43 4.46 -1.07
CA TRP A 184 0.19 4.92 0.17
C TRP A 184 -0.22 4.10 1.37
N MET A 185 -1.53 3.82 1.50
CA MET A 185 -2.06 3.03 2.62
C MET A 185 -1.63 1.56 2.54
N GLU A 186 -1.49 1.01 1.33
CA GLU A 186 -0.94 -0.33 1.11
C GLU A 186 0.52 -0.41 1.57
N LEU A 187 1.36 0.56 1.17
CA LEU A 187 2.74 0.66 1.63
C LEU A 187 2.82 0.79 3.16
N HIS A 188 1.99 1.65 3.75
CA HIS A 188 1.98 1.84 5.20
C HIS A 188 1.59 0.56 5.95
N GLU A 189 0.53 -0.15 5.48
CA GLU A 189 0.14 -1.44 6.08
C GLU A 189 1.23 -2.50 5.94
N ASP A 190 1.90 -2.57 4.77
CA ASP A 190 3.04 -3.47 4.56
C ASP A 190 4.16 -3.21 5.58
N LEU A 191 4.52 -1.94 5.77
CA LEU A 191 5.56 -1.53 6.73
C LEU A 191 5.17 -1.84 8.17
N ILE A 192 3.94 -1.55 8.59
CA ILE A 192 3.40 -1.88 9.93
C ILE A 192 3.48 -3.38 10.18
N LEU A 193 3.00 -4.19 9.24
CA LEU A 193 3.03 -5.64 9.34
C LEU A 193 4.47 -6.15 9.45
N THR A 194 5.35 -5.68 8.58
CA THR A 194 6.76 -6.09 8.50
C THR A 194 7.54 -5.74 9.76
N GLN A 195 7.27 -4.57 10.33
CA GLN A 195 7.90 -4.12 11.59
C GLN A 195 7.25 -4.74 12.84
N GLY A 196 6.12 -5.45 12.71
CA GLY A 196 5.38 -6.00 13.83
C GLY A 196 4.79 -4.94 14.76
N ILE A 197 4.44 -3.78 14.20
CA ILE A 197 3.95 -2.63 14.96
C ILE A 197 2.45 -2.80 15.26
N ASP A 198 2.06 -2.44 16.46
CA ASP A 198 0.65 -2.29 16.82
C ASP A 198 0.16 -0.91 16.32
N ARG A 199 -0.72 -0.92 15.31
CA ARG A 199 -1.29 0.28 14.71
C ARG A 199 -2.00 1.19 15.73
N ALA A 200 -2.63 0.61 16.75
CA ALA A 200 -3.29 1.39 17.80
C ALA A 200 -2.26 2.14 18.69
N ALA A 201 -1.10 1.55 18.92
CA ALA A 201 -0.01 2.17 19.68
C ALA A 201 0.70 3.27 18.88
N GLU A 202 0.74 3.16 17.55
CA GLU A 202 1.35 4.15 16.67
C GLU A 202 0.47 5.41 16.45
N GLY A 203 -0.84 5.34 16.76
CA GLY A 203 -1.78 6.45 16.51
C GLY A 203 -2.11 6.66 15.02
N SER A 204 -1.86 5.67 14.19
CA SER A 204 -2.16 5.69 12.75
C SER A 204 -3.58 5.21 12.49
N PHE A 205 -4.56 6.12 12.60
CA PHE A 205 -5.95 5.90 12.24
C PHE A 205 -6.27 6.51 10.89
#